data_945428cb856c97b7fd6bc7ba7719c8e0
#
_entry.id   945428cb856c97b7fd6bc7ba7719c8e0
#
_cell.length_a   1.000
_cell.length_b   1.000
_cell.length_c   1.000
_cell.angle_alpha   90.00
_cell.angle_beta   90.00
_cell.angle_gamma   90.00
#
_symmetry.space_group_name_H-M   'P 1'
#
loop_
_entity.id
_entity.type
_entity.pdbx_description
1 polymer ?
#
loop_
_entity_poly.entity_id
_entity_poly.type
_entity_poly.pdbx_seq_one_letter_code
_entity_poly.pdbx_strand_id
1 'polypeptide(L)'
;MCQLLGMNCNTPTDIVFSFEGFRHRAGLTDSHSDGFGIAFFEGKGVRVFRDNKPGHSSPIADCVKQYNIKSLNVIAHIRKATQGDVNIENTHPFMREIWGENWVFAHNGNLVNLPVTETIFYQPIG
;
A
#
# COMPACT_ATOMS: atom_id res chain seq x y z
N MET A 1 12.20 -8.54 2.33
CA MET A 1 10.83 -8.65 2.90
C MET A 1 10.21 -7.26 2.89
N CYS A 2 8.95 -7.11 2.51
CA CYS A 2 8.23 -5.83 2.50
C CYS A 2 8.00 -5.29 3.91
N GLN A 3 7.43 -4.10 4.04
CA GLN A 3 6.98 -3.54 5.32
C GLN A 3 5.53 -3.10 5.24
N LEU A 4 4.80 -3.26 6.34
CA LEU A 4 3.41 -2.86 6.49
C LEU A 4 3.28 -1.87 7.64
N LEU A 5 2.43 -0.85 7.45
CA LEU A 5 1.95 0.05 8.48
C LEU A 5 0.43 0.04 8.43
N GLY A 6 -0.19 -0.20 9.57
CA GLY A 6 -1.64 -0.12 9.75
C GLY A 6 -1.99 0.89 10.84
N MET A 7 -3.07 1.63 10.64
CA MET A 7 -3.65 2.50 11.64
C MET A 7 -5.15 2.21 11.73
N ASN A 8 -5.63 2.04 12.94
CA ASN A 8 -7.06 2.00 13.25
C ASN A 8 -7.32 2.89 14.48
N CYS A 9 -8.13 3.90 14.32
CA CYS A 9 -8.39 4.91 15.34
C CYS A 9 -9.88 5.10 15.57
N ASN A 10 -10.28 5.53 16.76
CA ASN A 10 -11.65 5.87 17.09
C ASN A 10 -12.04 7.31 16.67
N THR A 11 -11.06 8.11 16.27
CA THR A 11 -11.23 9.49 15.78
C THR A 11 -10.41 9.67 14.50
N PRO A 12 -10.87 10.41 13.50
CA PRO A 12 -10.08 10.68 12.30
C PRO A 12 -8.74 11.32 12.66
N THR A 13 -7.66 10.62 12.35
CA THR A 13 -6.29 10.96 12.76
C THR A 13 -5.40 11.12 11.53
N ASP A 14 -4.51 12.08 11.62
CA ASP A 14 -3.42 12.30 10.69
C ASP A 14 -2.32 11.26 10.89
N ILE A 15 -1.82 10.70 9.81
CA ILE A 15 -0.75 9.69 9.84
C ILE A 15 0.63 10.25 9.43
N VAL A 16 0.73 11.56 9.14
CA VAL A 16 1.93 12.17 8.53
C VAL A 16 3.20 11.84 9.30
N PHE A 17 3.17 11.93 10.62
CA PHE A 17 4.34 11.62 11.45
C PHE A 17 4.79 10.15 11.29
N SER A 18 3.86 9.21 11.43
CA SER A 18 4.16 7.78 11.29
C SER A 18 4.55 7.43 9.84
N PHE A 19 3.89 8.06 8.87
CA PHE A 19 4.19 7.87 7.46
C PHE A 19 5.58 8.40 7.09
N GLU A 20 6.01 9.53 7.64
CA GLU A 20 7.34 10.08 7.39
C GLU A 20 8.44 9.12 7.89
N GLY A 21 8.31 8.60 9.10
CA GLY A 21 9.23 7.58 9.60
C GLY A 21 9.19 6.28 8.79
N PHE A 22 8.01 5.88 8.32
CA PHE A 22 7.82 4.69 7.50
C PHE A 22 8.43 4.86 6.11
N ARG A 23 8.21 6.00 5.44
CA ARG A 23 8.75 6.25 4.09
C ARG A 23 10.28 6.32 4.05
N HIS A 24 10.93 6.74 5.13
CA HIS A 24 12.39 6.74 5.20
C HIS A 24 12.98 5.33 5.09
N ARG A 25 12.26 4.30 5.52
CA ARG A 25 12.66 2.90 5.33
C ARG A 25 12.58 2.45 3.88
N ALA A 26 11.86 3.20 3.05
CA ALA A 26 11.71 2.93 1.62
C ALA A 26 12.91 3.48 0.81
N GLY A 27 14.09 2.99 1.10
CA GLY A 27 15.31 3.24 0.34
C GLY A 27 16.29 4.26 0.96
N LEU A 28 15.98 4.89 2.10
CA LEU A 28 16.91 5.80 2.78
C LEU A 28 17.64 5.11 3.93
N THR A 29 16.90 4.51 4.87
CA THR A 29 17.46 3.80 6.03
C THR A 29 17.47 2.29 5.88
N ASP A 30 16.77 1.77 4.87
CA ASP A 30 16.66 0.35 4.56
C ASP A 30 16.64 0.14 3.03
N SER A 31 16.89 -1.09 2.58
CA SER A 31 16.98 -1.47 1.17
C SER A 31 15.65 -1.70 0.46
N HIS A 32 14.54 -1.16 0.99
CA HIS A 32 13.18 -1.33 0.44
C HIS A 32 12.87 -0.21 -0.56
N SER A 33 13.27 -0.40 -1.82
CA SER A 33 13.23 0.64 -2.86
C SER A 33 12.31 0.35 -4.05
N ASP A 34 11.52 -0.73 -3.98
CA ASP A 34 10.81 -1.27 -5.15
C ASP A 34 9.34 -0.82 -5.22
N GLY A 35 9.03 0.28 -4.57
CA GLY A 35 7.72 0.91 -4.57
C GLY A 35 7.09 1.02 -3.17
N PHE A 36 6.07 1.88 -3.10
CA PHE A 36 5.26 2.04 -1.91
C PHE A 36 3.81 2.36 -2.27
N GLY A 37 2.94 2.22 -1.30
CA GLY A 37 1.57 2.70 -1.42
C GLY A 37 0.91 2.91 -0.08
N ILE A 38 -0.13 3.72 -0.08
CA ILE A 38 -0.93 4.04 1.08
C ILE A 38 -2.39 4.21 0.68
N ALA A 39 -3.29 3.70 1.50
CA ALA A 39 -4.73 3.82 1.34
C ALA A 39 -5.36 4.43 2.59
N PHE A 40 -6.21 5.42 2.39
CA PHE A 40 -6.98 6.11 3.41
C PHE A 40 -8.46 5.82 3.21
N PHE A 41 -9.14 5.34 4.25
CA PHE A 41 -10.60 5.23 4.24
C PHE A 41 -11.22 6.58 4.58
N GLU A 42 -12.06 7.10 3.69
CA GLU A 42 -12.78 8.36 3.81
C GLU A 42 -14.29 8.08 3.67
N GLY A 43 -14.97 7.83 4.79
CA GLY A 43 -16.36 7.38 4.77
C GLY A 43 -16.52 6.06 4.04
N LYS A 44 -17.33 6.01 2.99
CA LYS A 44 -17.51 4.85 2.14
C LYS A 44 -16.44 4.74 1.04
N GLY A 45 -15.67 5.79 0.82
CA GLY A 45 -14.63 5.85 -0.20
C GLY A 45 -13.26 5.46 0.34
N VAL A 46 -12.36 5.17 -0.59
CA VAL A 46 -10.95 4.95 -0.30
C VAL A 46 -10.09 5.76 -1.26
N ARG A 47 -9.16 6.50 -0.71
CA ARG A 47 -8.15 7.22 -1.48
C ARG A 47 -6.86 6.41 -1.46
N VAL A 48 -6.34 6.05 -2.63
CA VAL A 48 -5.14 5.23 -2.78
C VAL A 48 -4.07 6.01 -3.53
N PHE A 49 -2.88 6.01 -2.98
CA PHE A 49 -1.67 6.52 -3.63
C PHE A 49 -0.67 5.37 -3.76
N ARG A 50 -0.14 5.16 -4.94
CA ARG A 50 0.90 4.15 -5.21
C ARG A 50 1.96 4.70 -6.15
N ASP A 51 3.20 4.29 -5.92
CA ASP A 51 4.33 4.59 -6.79
C ASP A 51 5.28 3.38 -6.82
N ASN A 52 5.79 3.03 -7.98
CA ASN A 52 6.83 2.02 -8.12
C ASN A 52 8.25 2.56 -7.91
N LYS A 53 8.37 3.86 -7.55
CA LYS A 53 9.62 4.47 -7.12
C LYS A 53 9.84 4.33 -5.62
N PRO A 54 11.09 4.46 -5.14
CA PRO A 54 11.38 4.46 -3.72
C PRO A 54 10.59 5.54 -2.96
N GLY A 55 9.97 5.17 -1.84
CA GLY A 55 9.10 6.09 -1.09
C GLY A 55 9.82 7.34 -0.57
N HIS A 56 11.12 7.24 -0.26
CA HIS A 56 11.91 8.39 0.22
C HIS A 56 12.10 9.48 -0.85
N SER A 57 12.06 9.13 -2.12
CA SER A 57 12.29 10.03 -3.26
C SER A 57 11.06 10.20 -4.16
N SER A 58 9.93 9.61 -3.81
CA SER A 58 8.72 9.68 -4.61
C SER A 58 8.00 11.02 -4.46
N PRO A 59 7.71 11.74 -5.56
CA PRO A 59 6.86 12.93 -5.54
C PRO A 59 5.45 12.64 -5.02
N ILE A 60 4.94 11.40 -5.21
CA ILE A 60 3.64 10.99 -4.68
C ILE A 60 3.68 10.91 -3.16
N ALA A 61 4.78 10.43 -2.57
CA ALA A 61 4.94 10.42 -1.12
C ALA A 61 4.99 11.84 -0.54
N ASP A 62 5.62 12.78 -1.23
CA ASP A 62 5.63 14.19 -0.84
C ASP A 62 4.23 14.81 -0.94
N CYS A 63 3.47 14.46 -1.99
CA CYS A 63 2.08 14.87 -2.13
C CYS A 63 1.21 14.36 -0.96
N VAL A 64 1.33 13.09 -0.60
CA VAL A 64 0.59 12.50 0.54
C VAL A 64 0.88 13.26 1.84
N LYS A 65 2.14 13.61 2.08
CA LYS A 65 2.54 14.39 3.25
C LYS A 65 1.87 15.78 3.29
N GLN A 66 1.79 16.44 2.14
CA GLN A 66 1.19 17.78 2.03
C GLN A 66 -0.34 17.77 2.14
N TYR A 67 -0.98 16.66 1.80
CA TYR A 67 -2.44 16.56 1.76
C TYR A 67 -3.11 16.56 3.12
N ASN A 68 -2.39 16.24 4.19
CA ASN A 68 -2.89 16.21 5.58
C ASN A 68 -4.23 15.47 5.72
N ILE A 69 -4.31 14.27 5.18
CA ILE A 69 -5.52 13.44 5.18
C ILE A 69 -5.74 12.87 6.57
N LYS A 70 -6.92 13.09 7.14
CA LYS A 70 -7.36 12.46 8.39
C LYS A 70 -8.27 11.28 8.09
N SER A 71 -7.97 10.14 8.68
CA SER A 71 -8.72 8.91 8.47
C SER A 71 -8.84 8.09 9.76
N LEU A 72 -9.85 7.25 9.85
CA LEU A 72 -9.99 6.24 10.91
C LEU A 72 -9.11 5.02 10.66
N ASN A 73 -8.95 4.68 9.37
CA ASN A 73 -8.22 3.48 8.96
C ASN A 73 -7.26 3.81 7.82
N VAL A 74 -6.01 3.42 7.98
CA VAL A 74 -4.98 3.57 6.96
C VAL A 74 -4.18 2.29 6.84
N ILE A 75 -3.86 1.90 5.61
CA ILE A 75 -2.91 0.82 5.32
C ILE A 75 -1.83 1.38 4.41
N ALA A 76 -0.57 1.24 4.80
CA ALA A 76 0.58 1.57 3.97
C ALA A 76 1.51 0.38 3.81
N HIS A 77 2.15 0.29 2.66
CA HIS A 77 3.04 -0.81 2.29
C HIS A 77 4.29 -0.26 1.58
N ILE A 78 5.45 -0.78 1.97
CA ILE A 78 6.70 -0.58 1.25
C ILE A 78 7.13 -1.90 0.66
N ARG A 79 7.35 -1.90 -0.65
CA ARG A 79 7.73 -3.09 -1.39
C ARG A 79 9.25 -3.29 -1.36
N LYS A 80 9.64 -4.56 -1.14
CA LYS A 80 10.93 -5.11 -1.54
C LYS A 80 10.64 -6.33 -2.40
N ALA A 81 10.89 -6.20 -3.69
CA ALA A 81 10.63 -7.27 -4.64
C ALA A 81 11.60 -8.43 -4.39
N THR A 82 11.05 -9.59 -4.05
CA THR A 82 11.75 -10.86 -4.04
C THR A 82 11.31 -11.74 -5.21
N GLN A 83 10.12 -11.45 -5.73
CA GLN A 83 9.52 -12.05 -6.92
C GLN A 83 8.65 -11.00 -7.62
N GLY A 84 8.49 -11.15 -8.93
CA GLY A 84 7.73 -10.23 -9.78
C GLY A 84 8.47 -8.91 -10.08
N ASP A 85 8.12 -8.30 -11.18
CA ASP A 85 8.75 -7.06 -11.66
C ASP A 85 8.42 -5.87 -10.76
N VAL A 86 9.29 -4.85 -10.80
CA VAL A 86 9.08 -3.56 -10.11
C VAL A 86 8.15 -2.69 -10.96
N ASN A 87 6.86 -3.00 -10.90
CA ASN A 87 5.79 -2.36 -11.62
C ASN A 87 4.66 -1.91 -10.70
N ILE A 88 3.84 -0.97 -11.20
CA ILE A 88 2.73 -0.42 -10.41
C ILE A 88 1.64 -1.47 -10.12
N GLU A 89 1.41 -2.42 -11.03
CA GLU A 89 0.45 -3.50 -10.83
C GLU A 89 0.83 -4.44 -9.69
N ASN A 90 2.11 -4.54 -9.35
CA ASN A 90 2.64 -5.32 -8.23
C ASN A 90 2.83 -4.50 -6.94
N THR A 91 2.43 -3.23 -6.93
CA THR A 91 2.61 -2.34 -5.79
C THR A 91 1.34 -2.28 -4.94
N HIS A 92 1.45 -2.73 -3.68
CA HIS A 92 0.37 -2.66 -2.68
C HIS A 92 0.16 -1.23 -2.14
N PRO A 93 -1.02 -0.95 -1.52
CA PRO A 93 -2.17 -1.82 -1.35
C PRO A 93 -2.99 -1.97 -2.63
N PHE A 94 -3.67 -3.10 -2.78
CA PHE A 94 -4.70 -3.29 -3.79
C PHE A 94 -6.06 -2.89 -3.25
N MET A 95 -6.91 -2.35 -4.11
CA MET A 95 -8.28 -1.99 -3.78
C MET A 95 -9.25 -2.65 -4.74
N ARG A 96 -10.35 -3.14 -4.21
CA ARG A 96 -11.45 -3.69 -4.99
C ARG A 96 -12.78 -3.34 -4.34
N GLU A 97 -13.74 -2.91 -5.13
CA GLU A 97 -15.13 -2.81 -4.70
C GLU A 97 -15.79 -4.20 -4.84
N ILE A 98 -16.36 -4.69 -3.74
CA ILE A 98 -17.08 -5.96 -3.68
C ILE A 98 -18.34 -5.74 -2.84
N TRP A 99 -19.51 -6.03 -3.42
CA TRP A 99 -20.82 -5.91 -2.77
C TRP A 99 -21.14 -4.52 -2.24
N GLY A 100 -20.73 -3.48 -2.97
CA GLY A 100 -20.96 -2.09 -2.59
C GLY A 100 -20.04 -1.56 -1.50
N GLU A 101 -18.97 -2.29 -1.18
CA GLU A 101 -17.97 -1.88 -0.20
C GLU A 101 -16.56 -1.91 -0.81
N ASN A 102 -15.71 -1.01 -0.35
CA ASN A 102 -14.30 -0.98 -0.75
C ASN A 102 -13.46 -1.87 0.17
N TRP A 103 -12.79 -2.81 -0.43
CA TRP A 103 -11.82 -3.67 0.22
C TRP A 103 -10.41 -3.25 -0.13
N VAL A 104 -9.55 -3.16 0.87
CA VAL A 104 -8.13 -2.83 0.71
C VAL A 104 -7.30 -3.98 1.25
N PHE A 105 -6.35 -4.43 0.44
CA PHE A 105 -5.49 -5.55 0.78
C PHE A 105 -4.01 -5.20 0.58
N ALA A 106 -3.18 -5.54 1.55
CA ALA A 106 -1.74 -5.52 1.43
C ALA A 106 -1.14 -6.78 2.08
N HIS A 107 -0.07 -7.29 1.49
CA HIS A 107 0.57 -8.52 1.93
C HIS A 107 2.08 -8.31 2.11
N ASN A 108 2.59 -8.75 3.23
CA ASN A 108 4.03 -8.81 3.51
C ASN A 108 4.46 -10.26 3.61
N GLY A 109 5.03 -10.79 2.53
CA GLY A 109 5.50 -12.17 2.44
C GLY A 109 5.35 -12.74 1.03
N ASN A 110 5.58 -14.04 0.91
CA ASN A 110 5.37 -14.81 -0.31
C ASN A 110 4.36 -15.93 -0.03
N LEU A 111 3.36 -16.04 -0.90
CA LEU A 111 2.44 -17.16 -0.89
C LEU A 111 3.04 -18.29 -1.76
N VAL A 112 3.22 -19.45 -1.16
CA VAL A 112 3.69 -20.65 -1.85
C VAL A 112 2.55 -21.67 -1.93
N ASN A 113 2.53 -22.47 -2.99
CA ASN A 113 1.56 -23.55 -3.17
C ASN A 113 0.10 -23.06 -3.14
N LEU A 114 -0.18 -21.89 -3.74
CA LEU A 114 -1.55 -21.47 -3.95
C LEU A 114 -2.28 -22.53 -4.77
N PRO A 115 -3.43 -23.05 -4.30
CA PRO A 115 -4.21 -23.96 -5.11
C PRO A 115 -4.72 -23.19 -6.33
N VAL A 116 -4.31 -23.60 -7.53
CA VAL A 116 -4.89 -23.10 -8.77
C VAL A 116 -6.24 -23.80 -8.93
N THR A 117 -7.31 -23.05 -8.69
CA THR A 117 -8.65 -23.57 -9.00
C THR A 117 -8.90 -23.45 -10.50
N GLU A 118 -9.47 -24.48 -11.12
CA GLU A 118 -9.80 -24.50 -12.56
C GLU A 118 -10.82 -23.41 -12.94
N THR A 119 -11.53 -22.85 -11.97
CA THR A 119 -12.51 -21.79 -12.15
C THR A 119 -11.92 -20.43 -11.78
N ILE A 120 -11.19 -19.83 -12.70
CA ILE A 120 -10.72 -18.46 -12.55
C ILE A 120 -11.72 -17.55 -13.29
N PHE A 121 -12.52 -16.77 -12.54
CA PHE A 121 -13.47 -15.81 -13.11
C PHE A 121 -12.80 -14.51 -13.57
N TYR A 122 -11.54 -14.30 -13.22
CA TYR A 122 -10.75 -13.14 -13.63
C TYR A 122 -9.27 -13.48 -13.59
N GLN A 123 -8.51 -12.84 -14.46
CA GLN A 123 -7.08 -13.03 -14.57
C GLN A 123 -6.35 -11.96 -13.73
N PRO A 124 -5.38 -12.32 -12.88
CA PRO A 124 -4.55 -11.34 -12.19
C PRO A 124 -3.67 -10.56 -13.18
N ILE A 125 -3.36 -9.30 -12.83
CA ILE A 125 -2.56 -8.41 -13.66
C ILE A 125 -1.06 -8.48 -13.29
N GLY A 126 -0.74 -8.79 -12.05
CA GLY A 126 0.64 -8.79 -11.56
C GLY A 126 1.11 -10.03 -10.87
#